data_a79ccdc14a3e2fff13267e51f8d65ba1
#
_entry.id   a79ccdc14a3e2fff13267e51f8d65ba1
#
_cell.length_a   1.000
_cell.length_b   1.000
_cell.length_c   1.000
_cell.angle_alpha   90.00
_cell.angle_beta   90.00
_cell.angle_gamma   90.00
#
_symmetry.space_group_name_H-M   'P 1'
#
loop_
_entity.id
_entity.type
_entity.pdbx_description
1 polymer ?
#
loop_
_entity_poly.entity_id
_entity_poly.type
_entity_poly.pdbx_seq_one_letter_code
_entity_poly.pdbx_strand_id
1 'polypeptide(L)'
;MKNTLFICLFALFAFSGCVDDEEDFATGGNISPELTPENKENAELNAAVFEQLNLDYPGLEKVKQYYEAGENYLAASALLEYYRMRSNVENPNLSLIDVITTTAEKEKADYALEYCFASSNFVDKNGKPFSIKKDGVLDWTIVPSGVTSGEYQKQLHRHQWFIPQGKAYRETGDEKYVATWIEVYGDWIVQNPKPEAGPIDEGPWWQLQVAHRVSDQVQLLEYFKPASNFTPEWLTTFLTSFAEQADFLHDYPYTKSGNILITQANALTDAGILMPEFKRAQNWLDKGYEIYNTEIDNQFFSDGWHKEMSLQYHTDVMDSYYNMIAFYQTNNLASKISPDFIAKLRKPAEVLMHLTYPNYFRKAKNDSQDEKHPLPSFNDSWKEGKTRNVLLNNFKKYLTLFPDSEELRYMTTA
;
A
#
# COMPACT_ATOMS: atom_id res chain seq x y z
N MET A 1 -40.93 33.80 14.94
CA MET A 1 -41.82 34.44 13.93
C MET A 1 -41.04 34.64 12.66
N LYS A 2 -41.66 34.25 11.57
CA LYS A 2 -41.33 34.35 10.12
C LYS A 2 -40.33 33.33 9.58
N ASN A 3 -40.94 32.27 9.05
CA ASN A 3 -40.45 31.39 7.98
C ASN A 3 -40.27 32.16 6.69
N THR A 4 -39.24 31.88 5.93
CA THR A 4 -39.23 32.15 4.51
C THR A 4 -38.70 30.94 3.75
N LEU A 5 -39.65 30.28 3.11
CA LEU A 5 -39.52 29.18 2.17
C LEU A 5 -39.04 29.75 0.81
N PHE A 6 -37.97 29.27 0.24
CA PHE A 6 -37.60 29.57 -1.14
C PHE A 6 -37.87 28.35 -2.02
N ILE A 7 -38.89 28.50 -2.85
CA ILE A 7 -39.25 27.60 -3.93
C ILE A 7 -38.47 28.08 -5.16
N CYS A 8 -37.62 27.24 -5.74
CA CYS A 8 -37.05 27.45 -7.06
C CYS A 8 -37.85 26.70 -8.12
N LEU A 9 -38.41 27.50 -9.01
CA LEU A 9 -39.21 27.13 -10.15
C LEU A 9 -38.35 26.56 -11.28
N PHE A 10 -38.80 25.41 -11.82
CA PHE A 10 -38.32 24.88 -13.10
C PHE A 10 -38.89 25.71 -14.25
N ALA A 11 -38.02 26.20 -15.11
CA ALA A 11 -38.39 26.77 -16.42
C ALA A 11 -37.88 25.85 -17.53
N LEU A 12 -38.77 25.12 -18.16
CA LEU A 12 -38.58 24.51 -19.47
C LEU A 12 -38.49 25.60 -20.53
N PHE A 13 -37.43 25.62 -21.32
CA PHE A 13 -37.45 26.27 -22.63
C PHE A 13 -37.15 25.23 -23.70
N ALA A 14 -38.20 24.95 -24.48
CA ALA A 14 -38.09 24.30 -25.77
C ALA A 14 -37.72 25.36 -26.80
N PHE A 15 -36.65 25.18 -27.55
CA PHE A 15 -36.44 25.86 -28.83
C PHE A 15 -36.13 24.81 -29.90
N SER A 16 -37.05 24.77 -30.85
CA SER A 16 -36.92 24.09 -32.13
C SER A 16 -36.30 25.09 -33.12
N GLY A 17 -35.37 24.66 -33.92
CA GLY A 17 -34.85 25.46 -35.04
C GLY A 17 -33.61 24.88 -35.69
N CYS A 18 -33.79 24.48 -36.92
CA CYS A 18 -32.95 23.75 -37.85
C CYS A 18 -31.60 24.37 -38.24
N VAL A 19 -30.68 23.46 -38.61
CA VAL A 19 -29.89 23.30 -39.84
C VAL A 19 -28.46 23.86 -39.87
N ASP A 20 -27.60 22.91 -40.17
CA ASP A 20 -26.27 22.89 -40.86
C ASP A 20 -25.09 23.64 -40.24
N ASP A 21 -24.16 22.85 -39.70
CA ASP A 21 -22.84 22.64 -40.31
C ASP A 21 -22.12 21.54 -39.55
N GLU A 22 -21.66 20.53 -40.28
CA GLU A 22 -20.80 19.45 -39.81
C GLU A 22 -19.42 19.99 -39.46
N GLU A 23 -19.11 20.07 -38.17
CA GLU A 23 -17.73 19.96 -37.70
C GLU A 23 -17.64 18.79 -36.74
N ASP A 24 -16.99 17.72 -37.22
CA ASP A 24 -16.61 16.53 -36.50
C ASP A 24 -15.75 16.85 -35.25
N PHE A 25 -16.41 17.05 -34.13
CA PHE A 25 -15.74 16.78 -32.86
C PHE A 25 -15.84 15.28 -32.54
N ALA A 26 -14.82 14.56 -32.97
CA ALA A 26 -14.58 13.20 -32.51
C ALA A 26 -14.42 13.21 -30.98
N THR A 27 -15.52 13.00 -30.28
CA THR A 27 -15.50 12.51 -28.89
C THR A 27 -14.93 11.10 -28.95
N GLY A 28 -13.62 11.00 -28.74
CA GLY A 28 -12.94 9.73 -28.57
C GLY A 28 -13.40 9.05 -27.27
N GLY A 29 -14.58 8.47 -27.30
CA GLY A 29 -14.93 7.40 -26.40
C GLY A 29 -14.06 6.21 -26.80
N ASN A 30 -13.06 5.87 -25.99
CA ASN A 30 -12.35 4.61 -26.08
C ASN A 30 -13.37 3.49 -25.84
N ILE A 31 -14.02 3.05 -26.90
CA ILE A 31 -14.70 1.78 -26.96
C ILE A 31 -13.56 0.77 -26.93
N SER A 32 -13.41 0.04 -25.84
CA SER A 32 -12.57 -1.17 -25.81
C SER A 32 -12.93 -1.97 -27.06
N PRO A 33 -11.96 -2.38 -27.89
CA PRO A 33 -12.25 -3.08 -29.13
C PRO A 33 -13.12 -4.29 -28.79
N GLU A 34 -14.25 -4.45 -29.50
CA GLU A 34 -15.11 -5.61 -29.35
C GLU A 34 -14.24 -6.86 -29.58
N LEU A 35 -14.16 -7.71 -28.56
CA LEU A 35 -13.31 -8.91 -28.60
C LEU A 35 -13.86 -9.86 -29.65
N THR A 36 -13.16 -9.98 -30.75
CA THR A 36 -13.44 -11.06 -31.71
C THR A 36 -13.02 -12.41 -31.12
N PRO A 37 -13.62 -13.54 -31.55
CA PRO A 37 -13.18 -14.85 -31.10
C PRO A 37 -11.68 -15.10 -31.27
N GLU A 38 -11.06 -14.58 -32.33
CA GLU A 38 -9.61 -14.68 -32.58
C GLU A 38 -8.77 -13.91 -31.55
N ASN A 39 -9.24 -12.74 -31.06
CA ASN A 39 -8.55 -11.99 -30.00
C ASN A 39 -8.64 -12.67 -28.63
N LYS A 40 -9.66 -13.50 -28.40
CA LYS A 40 -9.86 -14.26 -27.15
C LYS A 40 -8.93 -15.46 -27.04
N GLU A 41 -8.58 -16.11 -28.16
CA GLU A 41 -7.70 -17.27 -28.15
C GLU A 41 -6.20 -16.89 -28.02
N ASN A 42 -5.83 -15.67 -28.39
CA ASN A 42 -4.45 -15.18 -28.36
C ASN A 42 -4.11 -14.29 -27.14
N ALA A 43 -5.03 -14.11 -26.22
CA ALA A 43 -4.78 -13.30 -25.04
C ALA A 43 -3.85 -14.05 -24.05
N GLU A 44 -2.70 -13.46 -23.73
CA GLU A 44 -1.77 -14.00 -22.74
C GLU A 44 -2.34 -13.79 -21.33
N LEU A 45 -3.16 -14.74 -20.87
CA LEU A 45 -3.74 -14.76 -19.53
C LEU A 45 -2.97 -15.71 -18.62
N ASN A 46 -2.74 -15.30 -17.39
CA ASN A 46 -2.33 -16.23 -16.34
C ASN A 46 -3.55 -16.89 -15.72
N ALA A 47 -4.08 -17.94 -16.36
CA ALA A 47 -5.29 -18.64 -15.93
C ALA A 47 -5.14 -19.35 -14.57
N ALA A 48 -3.92 -19.57 -14.08
CA ALA A 48 -3.67 -20.17 -12.77
C ALA A 48 -4.26 -19.36 -11.62
N VAL A 49 -4.52 -18.08 -11.79
CA VAL A 49 -5.18 -17.23 -10.79
C VAL A 49 -6.55 -17.76 -10.38
N PHE A 50 -7.33 -18.33 -11.31
CA PHE A 50 -8.67 -18.85 -11.01
C PHE A 50 -8.64 -20.06 -10.08
N GLU A 51 -7.55 -20.82 -10.09
CA GLU A 51 -7.36 -21.92 -9.13
C GLU A 51 -7.02 -21.42 -7.72
N GLN A 52 -6.48 -20.22 -7.59
CA GLN A 52 -6.14 -19.59 -6.32
C GLN A 52 -7.33 -18.85 -5.71
N LEU A 53 -8.28 -18.39 -6.53
CA LEU A 53 -9.47 -17.66 -6.09
C LEU A 53 -10.56 -18.58 -5.56
N ASN A 54 -11.25 -18.15 -4.52
CA ASN A 54 -12.51 -18.72 -4.09
C ASN A 54 -13.64 -18.20 -4.99
N LEU A 55 -13.93 -18.90 -6.07
CA LEU A 55 -14.94 -18.49 -7.04
C LEU A 55 -16.38 -18.51 -6.48
N ASP A 56 -16.59 -19.04 -5.27
CA ASP A 56 -17.84 -18.93 -4.51
C ASP A 56 -17.90 -17.66 -3.64
N TYR A 57 -16.86 -16.81 -3.70
CA TYR A 57 -16.87 -15.56 -2.97
C TYR A 57 -17.94 -14.60 -3.55
N PRO A 58 -18.74 -13.91 -2.69
CA PRO A 58 -19.79 -13.02 -3.15
C PRO A 58 -19.33 -11.97 -4.16
N GLY A 59 -20.00 -11.90 -5.31
CA GLY A 59 -19.66 -10.99 -6.41
C GLY A 59 -18.81 -11.62 -7.51
N LEU A 60 -18.31 -12.87 -7.33
CA LEU A 60 -17.54 -13.59 -8.35
C LEU A 60 -18.39 -14.59 -9.17
N GLU A 61 -19.72 -14.54 -9.07
CA GLU A 61 -20.62 -15.48 -9.74
C GLU A 61 -20.43 -15.46 -11.27
N LYS A 62 -20.25 -14.29 -11.85
CA LYS A 62 -20.01 -14.12 -13.29
C LYS A 62 -18.61 -14.63 -13.70
N VAL A 63 -17.62 -14.41 -12.85
CA VAL A 63 -16.26 -14.95 -13.05
C VAL A 63 -16.28 -16.48 -13.07
N LYS A 64 -16.94 -17.08 -12.07
CA LYS A 64 -17.13 -18.52 -11.95
C LYS A 64 -17.81 -19.10 -13.19
N GLN A 65 -18.92 -18.49 -13.61
CA GLN A 65 -19.69 -18.95 -14.79
C GLN A 65 -18.81 -19.02 -16.06
N TYR A 66 -18.05 -17.97 -16.33
CA TYR A 66 -17.18 -17.94 -17.52
C TYR A 66 -16.01 -18.91 -17.39
N TYR A 67 -15.40 -19.02 -16.22
CA TYR A 67 -14.29 -19.93 -15.99
C TYR A 67 -14.71 -21.41 -16.16
N GLU A 68 -15.87 -21.80 -15.58
CA GLU A 68 -16.43 -23.15 -15.72
C GLU A 68 -16.86 -23.48 -17.17
N ALA A 69 -17.18 -22.46 -17.97
CA ALA A 69 -17.42 -22.60 -19.41
C ALA A 69 -16.14 -22.68 -20.26
N GLY A 70 -14.96 -22.54 -19.65
CA GLY A 70 -13.67 -22.50 -20.38
C GLY A 70 -13.38 -21.15 -21.05
N GLU A 71 -14.17 -20.11 -20.75
CA GLU A 71 -14.05 -18.77 -21.34
C GLU A 71 -13.14 -17.89 -20.47
N ASN A 72 -11.86 -18.24 -20.38
CA ASN A 72 -10.91 -17.63 -19.44
C ASN A 72 -10.76 -16.10 -19.61
N TYR A 73 -10.80 -15.58 -20.84
CA TYR A 73 -10.72 -14.15 -21.07
C TYR A 73 -11.95 -13.40 -20.54
N LEU A 74 -13.13 -13.95 -20.75
CA LEU A 74 -14.36 -13.38 -20.19
C LEU A 74 -14.37 -13.45 -18.66
N ALA A 75 -13.84 -14.54 -18.10
CA ALA A 75 -13.66 -14.66 -16.65
C ALA A 75 -12.71 -13.57 -16.12
N ALA A 76 -11.57 -13.34 -16.77
CA ALA A 76 -10.62 -12.29 -16.39
C ALA A 76 -11.20 -10.89 -16.55
N SER A 77 -11.98 -10.65 -17.60
CA SER A 77 -12.68 -9.37 -17.83
C SER A 77 -13.72 -9.12 -16.74
N ALA A 78 -14.52 -10.15 -16.38
CA ALA A 78 -15.49 -10.06 -15.30
C ALA A 78 -14.81 -9.85 -13.93
N LEU A 79 -13.63 -10.46 -13.71
CA LEU A 79 -12.83 -10.27 -12.51
C LEU A 79 -12.31 -8.83 -12.40
N LEU A 80 -11.84 -8.25 -13.50
CA LEU A 80 -11.41 -6.84 -13.53
C LEU A 80 -12.58 -5.90 -13.23
N GLU A 81 -13.74 -6.15 -13.82
CA GLU A 81 -14.95 -5.38 -13.52
C GLU A 81 -15.32 -5.48 -12.02
N TYR A 82 -15.26 -6.68 -11.46
CA TYR A 82 -15.47 -6.88 -10.03
C TYR A 82 -14.49 -6.04 -9.18
N TYR A 83 -13.19 -6.12 -9.44
CA TYR A 83 -12.20 -5.32 -8.69
C TYR A 83 -12.41 -3.82 -8.84
N ARG A 84 -12.84 -3.34 -10.01
CA ARG A 84 -13.16 -1.93 -10.24
C ARG A 84 -14.34 -1.45 -9.42
N MET A 85 -15.34 -2.30 -9.20
CA MET A 85 -16.60 -1.95 -8.56
C MET A 85 -16.71 -2.37 -7.09
N ARG A 86 -15.83 -3.25 -6.61
CA ARG A 86 -15.92 -3.77 -5.24
C ARG A 86 -15.80 -2.67 -4.19
N SER A 87 -16.60 -2.79 -3.14
CA SER A 87 -16.62 -1.91 -1.96
C SER A 87 -16.69 -2.68 -0.64
N ASN A 88 -16.38 -3.97 -0.67
CA ASN A 88 -16.46 -4.88 0.46
C ASN A 88 -15.24 -4.85 1.38
N VAL A 89 -14.17 -4.17 0.96
CA VAL A 89 -12.94 -3.97 1.72
C VAL A 89 -12.51 -2.52 1.69
N GLU A 90 -11.90 -2.05 2.77
CA GLU A 90 -11.40 -0.68 2.89
C GLU A 90 -9.99 -0.68 3.50
N ASN A 91 -9.08 0.06 2.88
CA ASN A 91 -7.78 0.36 3.44
C ASN A 91 -7.85 1.70 4.19
N PRO A 92 -7.82 1.73 5.54
CA PRO A 92 -7.97 2.95 6.31
C PRO A 92 -6.81 3.95 6.12
N ASN A 93 -5.70 3.50 5.53
CA ASN A 93 -4.53 4.33 5.27
C ASN A 93 -4.48 4.87 3.83
N LEU A 94 -5.47 4.53 2.99
CA LEU A 94 -5.50 4.87 1.58
C LEU A 94 -6.63 5.84 1.27
N SER A 95 -6.31 7.06 0.86
CA SER A 95 -7.28 7.99 0.27
C SER A 95 -7.24 7.88 -1.25
N LEU A 96 -8.41 7.68 -1.85
CA LEU A 96 -8.61 7.63 -3.31
C LEU A 96 -9.37 8.85 -3.83
N ILE A 97 -9.84 9.71 -2.93
CA ILE A 97 -10.60 10.93 -3.23
C ILE A 97 -9.65 12.10 -3.06
N ASP A 98 -9.66 13.01 -4.05
CA ASP A 98 -8.85 14.24 -4.06
C ASP A 98 -7.36 13.98 -3.76
N VAL A 99 -6.81 12.94 -4.40
CA VAL A 99 -5.39 12.61 -4.25
C VAL A 99 -4.56 13.76 -4.81
N ILE A 100 -3.74 14.35 -3.97
CA ILE A 100 -2.81 15.42 -4.34
C ILE A 100 -1.39 14.90 -4.10
N THR A 101 -0.55 14.97 -5.13
CA THR A 101 0.88 14.68 -5.00
C THR A 101 1.63 15.91 -4.52
N THR A 102 2.54 15.71 -3.58
CA THR A 102 3.55 16.74 -3.27
C THR A 102 4.52 16.90 -4.45
N THR A 103 5.20 18.04 -4.54
CA THR A 103 6.25 18.25 -5.56
C THR A 103 7.28 17.12 -5.57
N ALA A 104 7.70 16.66 -4.38
CA ALA A 104 8.68 15.57 -4.26
C ALA A 104 8.11 14.21 -4.72
N GLU A 105 6.84 13.93 -4.46
CA GLU A 105 6.18 12.71 -4.96
C GLU A 105 6.04 12.74 -6.48
N LYS A 106 5.66 13.90 -7.05
CA LYS A 106 5.58 14.07 -8.49
C LYS A 106 6.93 13.88 -9.17
N GLU A 107 8.00 14.47 -8.64
CA GLU A 107 9.35 14.25 -9.14
C GLU A 107 9.75 12.78 -9.12
N LYS A 108 9.42 12.04 -8.03
CA LYS A 108 9.68 10.60 -7.94
C LYS A 108 8.86 9.81 -8.98
N ALA A 109 7.60 10.17 -9.20
CA ALA A 109 6.77 9.55 -10.23
C ALA A 109 7.35 9.79 -11.63
N ASP A 110 7.80 11.01 -11.93
CA ASP A 110 8.40 11.36 -13.21
C ASP A 110 9.78 10.66 -13.40
N TYR A 111 10.59 10.51 -12.37
CA TYR A 111 11.82 9.71 -12.43
C TYR A 111 11.56 8.23 -12.71
N ALA A 112 10.47 7.67 -12.20
CA ALA A 112 10.10 6.29 -12.49
C ALA A 112 9.75 6.08 -13.98
N LEU A 113 9.24 7.10 -14.69
CA LEU A 113 9.05 7.05 -16.15
C LEU A 113 10.36 6.97 -16.92
N GLU A 114 11.46 7.43 -16.32
CA GLU A 114 12.83 7.30 -16.86
C GLU A 114 13.54 6.03 -16.34
N TYR A 115 12.78 5.10 -15.73
CA TYR A 115 13.31 3.88 -15.09
C TYR A 115 14.31 4.17 -13.98
N CYS A 116 14.20 5.32 -13.32
CA CYS A 116 15.06 5.70 -12.22
C CYS A 116 14.44 5.27 -10.89
N PHE A 117 15.24 4.52 -10.11
CA PHE A 117 14.87 4.16 -8.74
C PHE A 117 15.01 5.38 -7.82
N ALA A 118 13.89 6.02 -7.51
CA ALA A 118 13.85 7.23 -6.71
C ALA A 118 13.85 6.92 -5.20
N SER A 119 15.04 6.84 -4.62
CA SER A 119 15.25 6.80 -3.16
C SER A 119 16.03 8.03 -2.72
N SER A 120 15.60 8.64 -1.63
CA SER A 120 16.27 9.86 -1.09
C SER A 120 17.73 9.66 -0.71
N ASN A 121 18.15 8.41 -0.50
CA ASN A 121 19.51 8.09 -0.05
C ASN A 121 20.48 7.73 -1.19
N PHE A 122 19.96 7.50 -2.40
CA PHE A 122 20.77 7.00 -3.52
C PHE A 122 20.57 7.87 -4.76
N VAL A 123 21.37 8.92 -4.83
CA VAL A 123 21.37 9.88 -5.92
C VAL A 123 22.78 10.12 -6.43
N ASP A 124 22.90 10.56 -7.67
CA ASP A 124 24.17 11.00 -8.24
C ASP A 124 24.65 12.35 -7.61
N LYS A 125 25.78 12.84 -8.06
CA LYS A 125 26.36 14.12 -7.60
C LYS A 125 25.46 15.35 -7.87
N ASN A 126 24.46 15.21 -8.73
CA ASN A 126 23.52 16.27 -9.08
C ASN A 126 22.17 16.10 -8.35
N GLY A 127 22.04 15.08 -7.50
CA GLY A 127 20.80 14.76 -6.80
C GLY A 127 19.79 13.94 -7.63
N LYS A 128 20.19 13.42 -8.82
CA LYS A 128 19.31 12.60 -9.66
C LYS A 128 19.40 11.13 -9.25
N PRO A 129 18.24 10.42 -9.14
CA PRO A 129 18.22 8.97 -8.94
C PRO A 129 18.88 8.21 -10.10
N PHE A 130 19.40 7.02 -9.82
CA PHE A 130 20.03 6.18 -10.83
C PHE A 130 18.99 5.40 -11.64
N SER A 131 19.17 5.35 -12.96
CA SER A 131 18.36 4.48 -13.83
C SER A 131 18.78 3.02 -13.68
N ILE A 132 17.80 2.14 -13.63
CA ILE A 132 18.00 0.69 -13.69
C ILE A 132 18.00 0.18 -15.14
N LYS A 133 17.70 1.04 -16.14
CA LYS A 133 17.72 0.68 -17.55
C LYS A 133 19.10 0.89 -18.13
N LYS A 134 19.72 -0.19 -18.64
CA LYS A 134 21.02 -0.19 -19.28
C LYS A 134 20.92 -0.91 -20.63
N ASP A 135 21.38 -0.26 -21.69
CA ASP A 135 21.38 -0.83 -23.04
C ASP A 135 20.00 -1.36 -23.51
N GLY A 136 18.93 -0.71 -23.05
CA GLY A 136 17.55 -1.07 -23.38
C GLY A 136 16.91 -2.12 -22.46
N VAL A 137 17.66 -2.73 -21.54
CA VAL A 137 17.21 -3.79 -20.63
C VAL A 137 17.18 -3.26 -19.19
N LEU A 138 16.21 -3.72 -18.38
CA LEU A 138 16.17 -3.43 -16.96
C LEU A 138 17.14 -4.36 -16.23
N ASP A 139 18.07 -3.79 -15.48
CA ASP A 139 19.08 -4.51 -14.69
C ASP A 139 18.77 -4.43 -13.20
N TRP A 140 18.09 -5.45 -12.68
CA TRP A 140 17.71 -5.54 -11.26
C TRP A 140 18.89 -5.87 -10.34
N THR A 141 20.06 -6.13 -10.89
CA THR A 141 21.29 -6.41 -10.14
C THR A 141 22.26 -5.23 -10.13
N ILE A 142 21.88 -4.12 -10.78
CA ILE A 142 22.76 -2.96 -10.94
C ILE A 142 23.20 -2.40 -9.57
N VAL A 143 24.49 -2.14 -9.45
CA VAL A 143 25.06 -1.32 -8.36
C VAL A 143 25.64 -0.05 -8.99
N PRO A 144 24.98 1.09 -8.80
CA PRO A 144 25.45 2.33 -9.42
C PRO A 144 26.85 2.72 -8.92
N SER A 145 27.65 3.36 -9.80
CA SER A 145 28.98 3.82 -9.44
C SER A 145 28.93 4.81 -8.26
N GLY A 146 29.75 4.54 -7.24
CA GLY A 146 29.78 5.35 -6.01
C GLY A 146 28.79 4.89 -4.92
N VAL A 147 27.89 3.96 -5.22
CA VAL A 147 27.02 3.34 -4.22
C VAL A 147 27.76 2.13 -3.61
N THR A 148 28.04 2.20 -2.31
CA THR A 148 28.75 1.14 -1.58
C THR A 148 27.85 0.38 -0.61
N SER A 149 26.61 0.85 -0.41
CA SER A 149 25.67 0.23 0.51
C SER A 149 24.81 -0.82 -0.20
N GLY A 150 24.73 -2.03 0.36
CA GLY A 150 23.79 -3.07 -0.08
C GLY A 150 22.31 -2.66 0.06
N GLU A 151 22.00 -1.61 0.81
CA GLU A 151 20.63 -1.09 0.94
C GLU A 151 20.03 -0.61 -0.38
N TYR A 152 20.86 -0.19 -1.36
CA TYR A 152 20.36 0.18 -2.68
C TYR A 152 19.53 -0.93 -3.32
N GLN A 153 20.10 -2.13 -3.43
CA GLN A 153 19.42 -3.28 -4.04
C GLN A 153 18.23 -3.76 -3.19
N LYS A 154 18.38 -3.77 -1.86
CA LYS A 154 17.29 -4.12 -0.96
C LYS A 154 16.08 -3.21 -1.15
N GLN A 155 16.27 -1.90 -1.19
CA GLN A 155 15.20 -0.93 -1.39
C GLN A 155 14.65 -0.96 -2.81
N LEU A 156 15.47 -1.23 -3.83
CA LEU A 156 15.03 -1.40 -5.20
C LEU A 156 13.96 -2.50 -5.32
N HIS A 157 14.18 -3.63 -4.64
CA HIS A 157 13.27 -4.78 -4.66
C HIS A 157 12.03 -4.63 -3.74
N ARG A 158 11.92 -3.57 -2.94
CA ARG A 158 10.72 -3.30 -2.11
C ARG A 158 9.55 -2.72 -2.89
N HIS A 159 9.78 -2.12 -4.05
CA HIS A 159 8.80 -1.49 -4.94
C HIS A 159 8.06 -0.26 -4.37
N GLN A 160 8.43 0.23 -3.20
CA GLN A 160 7.85 1.43 -2.57
C GLN A 160 7.93 2.67 -3.48
N TRP A 161 8.88 2.69 -4.39
CA TRP A 161 9.09 3.76 -5.36
C TRP A 161 8.03 3.80 -6.49
N PHE A 162 7.14 2.81 -6.57
CA PHE A 162 5.97 2.82 -7.46
C PHE A 162 4.78 3.61 -6.88
N ILE A 163 4.68 3.77 -5.57
CA ILE A 163 3.55 4.46 -4.92
C ILE A 163 3.35 5.89 -5.45
N PRO A 164 4.40 6.73 -5.64
CA PRO A 164 4.25 8.03 -6.27
C PRO A 164 3.62 7.99 -7.67
N GLN A 165 3.89 6.95 -8.49
CA GLN A 165 3.25 6.78 -9.80
C GLN A 165 1.75 6.54 -9.65
N GLY A 166 1.34 5.69 -8.68
CA GLY A 166 -0.07 5.46 -8.36
C GLY A 166 -0.81 6.74 -7.99
N LYS A 167 -0.20 7.55 -7.12
CA LYS A 167 -0.74 8.85 -6.73
C LYS A 167 -0.83 9.83 -7.91
N ALA A 168 0.24 9.94 -8.72
CA ALA A 168 0.26 10.81 -9.89
C ALA A 168 -0.79 10.42 -10.93
N TYR A 169 -1.02 9.12 -11.15
CA TYR A 169 -2.11 8.64 -11.99
C TYR A 169 -3.47 9.06 -11.42
N ARG A 170 -3.72 8.88 -10.12
CA ARG A 170 -5.01 9.26 -9.50
C ARG A 170 -5.28 10.75 -9.55
N GLU A 171 -4.26 11.57 -9.47
CA GLU A 171 -4.38 13.03 -9.57
C GLU A 171 -4.61 13.49 -11.01
N THR A 172 -3.92 12.88 -11.99
CA THR A 172 -3.86 13.40 -13.37
C THR A 172 -4.64 12.61 -14.40
N GLY A 173 -4.93 11.32 -14.14
CA GLY A 173 -5.47 10.39 -15.12
C GLY A 173 -4.48 9.99 -16.23
N ASP A 174 -3.20 10.35 -16.12
CA ASP A 174 -2.22 10.11 -17.18
C ASP A 174 -1.76 8.65 -17.19
N GLU A 175 -2.20 7.93 -18.22
CA GLU A 175 -1.96 6.50 -18.41
C GLU A 175 -0.48 6.10 -18.53
N LYS A 176 0.43 7.05 -18.79
CA LYS A 176 1.87 6.77 -18.86
C LYS A 176 2.41 6.18 -17.55
N TYR A 177 1.88 6.63 -16.39
CA TYR A 177 2.30 6.10 -15.09
C TYR A 177 1.92 4.64 -14.92
N VAL A 178 0.74 4.26 -15.39
CA VAL A 178 0.26 2.88 -15.37
C VAL A 178 1.05 2.00 -16.34
N ALA A 179 1.23 2.48 -17.57
CA ALA A 179 1.96 1.74 -18.63
C ALA A 179 3.40 1.43 -18.19
N THR A 180 4.12 2.43 -17.65
CA THR A 180 5.50 2.23 -17.18
C THR A 180 5.55 1.30 -15.97
N TRP A 181 4.61 1.41 -15.02
CA TRP A 181 4.55 0.48 -13.88
C TRP A 181 4.32 -0.97 -14.34
N ILE A 182 3.41 -1.19 -15.31
CA ILE A 182 3.15 -2.53 -15.88
C ILE A 182 4.42 -3.09 -16.54
N GLU A 183 5.10 -2.27 -17.34
CA GLU A 183 6.36 -2.66 -18.01
C GLU A 183 7.41 -3.07 -16.96
N VAL A 184 7.67 -2.20 -15.98
CA VAL A 184 8.75 -2.39 -15.01
C VAL A 184 8.45 -3.54 -14.06
N TYR A 185 7.20 -3.61 -13.55
CA TYR A 185 6.83 -4.69 -12.63
C TYR A 185 6.69 -6.03 -13.35
N GLY A 186 6.17 -6.04 -14.56
CA GLY A 186 6.12 -7.25 -15.39
C GLY A 186 7.51 -7.83 -15.70
N ASP A 187 8.47 -6.97 -16.02
CA ASP A 187 9.87 -7.35 -16.18
C ASP A 187 10.46 -7.92 -14.87
N TRP A 188 10.15 -7.28 -13.71
CA TRP A 188 10.60 -7.80 -12.41
C TRP A 188 10.08 -9.22 -12.14
N ILE A 189 8.81 -9.50 -12.42
CA ILE A 189 8.21 -10.83 -12.22
C ILE A 189 8.96 -11.88 -13.01
N VAL A 190 9.31 -11.58 -14.27
CA VAL A 190 10.02 -12.52 -15.16
C VAL A 190 11.47 -12.73 -14.70
N GLN A 191 12.17 -11.66 -14.32
CA GLN A 191 13.59 -11.75 -13.97
C GLN A 191 13.85 -12.25 -12.56
N ASN A 192 12.86 -12.19 -11.66
CA ASN A 192 13.01 -12.58 -10.26
C ASN A 192 11.95 -13.63 -9.85
N PRO A 193 11.97 -14.82 -10.43
CA PRO A 193 11.03 -15.89 -10.08
C PRO A 193 11.22 -16.31 -8.62
N LYS A 194 10.14 -16.84 -8.02
CA LYS A 194 10.20 -17.37 -6.65
C LYS A 194 11.24 -18.48 -6.54
N PRO A 195 12.18 -18.40 -5.59
CA PRO A 195 13.19 -19.45 -5.39
C PRO A 195 12.57 -20.72 -4.81
N GLU A 196 12.87 -21.87 -5.40
CA GLU A 196 12.41 -23.18 -4.93
C GLU A 196 12.95 -23.53 -3.52
N ALA A 197 14.17 -23.09 -3.21
CA ALA A 197 14.84 -23.37 -1.95
C ALA A 197 14.35 -22.49 -0.77
N GLY A 198 13.37 -21.62 -0.97
CA GLY A 198 12.93 -20.66 0.03
C GLY A 198 13.72 -19.34 0.04
N PRO A 199 13.68 -18.56 1.12
CA PRO A 199 14.24 -17.20 1.15
C PRO A 199 15.75 -17.19 0.97
N ILE A 200 16.23 -16.26 0.13
CA ILE A 200 17.64 -15.91 0.00
C ILE A 200 17.87 -14.62 0.78
N ASP A 201 18.76 -14.66 1.74
CA ASP A 201 19.04 -13.53 2.61
C ASP A 201 19.47 -12.30 1.79
N GLU A 202 18.84 -11.17 2.09
CA GLU A 202 19.05 -9.88 1.41
C GLU A 202 18.71 -9.83 -0.09
N GLY A 203 18.25 -10.92 -0.70
CA GLY A 203 17.84 -11.01 -2.10
C GLY A 203 16.41 -10.46 -2.36
N PRO A 204 15.93 -10.53 -3.63
CA PRO A 204 14.60 -10.07 -4.03
C PRO A 204 13.47 -10.76 -3.24
N TRP A 205 13.67 -12.00 -2.83
CA TRP A 205 12.73 -12.82 -2.06
C TRP A 205 13.08 -12.93 -0.57
N TRP A 206 13.88 -12.00 -0.04
CA TRP A 206 13.99 -11.87 1.42
C TRP A 206 12.67 -11.35 2.00
N GLN A 207 12.26 -11.88 3.15
CA GLN A 207 10.94 -11.63 3.73
C GLN A 207 10.60 -10.15 3.86
N LEU A 208 11.56 -9.29 4.20
CA LEU A 208 11.34 -7.85 4.31
C LEU A 208 10.96 -7.21 2.98
N GLN A 209 11.66 -7.56 1.88
CA GLN A 209 11.34 -7.05 0.54
C GLN A 209 9.97 -7.54 0.07
N VAL A 210 9.68 -8.83 0.29
CA VAL A 210 8.38 -9.41 -0.08
C VAL A 210 7.26 -8.75 0.71
N ALA A 211 7.46 -8.52 2.02
CA ALA A 211 6.46 -7.88 2.88
C ALA A 211 6.12 -6.46 2.39
N HIS A 212 7.12 -5.64 2.06
CA HIS A 212 6.89 -4.33 1.48
C HIS A 212 6.11 -4.43 0.17
N ARG A 213 6.50 -5.34 -0.75
CA ARG A 213 5.79 -5.50 -2.02
C ARG A 213 4.33 -5.89 -1.84
N VAL A 214 4.03 -6.85 -0.96
CA VAL A 214 2.65 -7.28 -0.70
C VAL A 214 1.81 -6.12 -0.19
N SER A 215 2.29 -5.35 0.80
CA SER A 215 1.56 -4.18 1.32
C SER A 215 1.39 -3.07 0.29
N ASP A 216 2.41 -2.80 -0.54
CA ASP A 216 2.35 -1.74 -1.54
C ASP A 216 1.48 -2.11 -2.73
N GLN A 217 1.46 -3.39 -3.13
CA GLN A 217 0.71 -3.85 -4.29
C GLN A 217 -0.81 -3.78 -4.10
N VAL A 218 -1.33 -4.01 -2.90
CA VAL A 218 -2.77 -3.79 -2.65
C VAL A 218 -3.15 -2.32 -2.80
N GLN A 219 -2.25 -1.39 -2.48
CA GLN A 219 -2.46 0.04 -2.72
C GLN A 219 -2.37 0.38 -4.20
N LEU A 220 -1.38 -0.17 -4.91
CA LEU A 220 -1.20 0.05 -6.36
C LEU A 220 -2.37 -0.50 -7.17
N LEU A 221 -2.94 -1.64 -6.77
CA LEU A 221 -4.18 -2.15 -7.35
C LEU A 221 -5.30 -1.12 -7.24
N GLU A 222 -5.51 -0.54 -6.06
CA GLU A 222 -6.56 0.45 -5.85
C GLU A 222 -6.30 1.75 -6.62
N TYR A 223 -5.04 2.18 -6.77
CA TYR A 223 -4.71 3.33 -7.59
C TYR A 223 -4.94 3.07 -9.07
N PHE A 224 -4.51 1.93 -9.60
CA PHE A 224 -4.40 1.69 -11.03
C PHE A 224 -5.57 0.92 -11.67
N LYS A 225 -6.37 0.19 -10.89
CA LYS A 225 -7.48 -0.60 -11.44
C LYS A 225 -8.48 0.16 -12.34
N PRO A 226 -8.69 1.51 -12.21
CA PRO A 226 -9.57 2.23 -13.12
C PRO A 226 -8.94 2.54 -14.48
N ALA A 227 -7.61 2.38 -14.62
CA ALA A 227 -6.88 2.74 -15.84
C ALA A 227 -7.27 1.85 -17.02
N SER A 228 -7.23 2.42 -18.23
CA SER A 228 -7.47 1.68 -19.46
C SER A 228 -6.35 0.67 -19.76
N ASN A 229 -5.11 1.04 -19.42
CA ASN A 229 -3.96 0.14 -19.57
C ASN A 229 -3.93 -1.00 -18.53
N PHE A 230 -4.77 -0.94 -17.50
CA PHE A 230 -4.92 -2.05 -16.54
C PHE A 230 -5.88 -3.09 -17.12
N THR A 231 -5.33 -4.01 -17.93
CA THR A 231 -6.08 -4.99 -18.72
C THR A 231 -6.41 -6.28 -17.93
N PRO A 232 -7.33 -7.13 -18.41
CA PRO A 232 -7.58 -8.45 -17.83
C PRO A 232 -6.33 -9.34 -17.76
N GLU A 233 -5.48 -9.30 -18.81
CA GLU A 233 -4.21 -10.05 -18.87
C GLU A 233 -3.26 -9.60 -17.75
N TRP A 234 -3.10 -8.29 -17.61
CA TRP A 234 -2.27 -7.76 -16.54
C TRP A 234 -2.83 -8.11 -15.17
N LEU A 235 -4.14 -7.99 -14.97
CA LEU A 235 -4.77 -8.35 -13.69
C LEU A 235 -4.45 -9.79 -13.30
N THR A 236 -4.57 -10.74 -14.22
CA THR A 236 -4.29 -12.17 -13.93
C THR A 236 -2.83 -12.40 -13.57
N THR A 237 -1.89 -11.75 -14.27
CA THR A 237 -0.46 -11.79 -13.95
C THR A 237 -0.16 -11.16 -12.59
N PHE A 238 -0.72 -9.98 -12.34
CA PHE A 238 -0.57 -9.26 -11.08
C PHE A 238 -1.07 -10.07 -9.89
N LEU A 239 -2.31 -10.61 -9.97
CA LEU A 239 -2.91 -11.38 -8.89
C LEU A 239 -2.19 -12.71 -8.62
N THR A 240 -1.70 -13.38 -9.66
CA THR A 240 -0.89 -14.59 -9.49
C THR A 240 0.41 -14.28 -8.75
N SER A 241 1.14 -13.25 -9.18
CA SER A 241 2.37 -12.81 -8.50
C SER A 241 2.10 -12.36 -7.06
N PHE A 242 1.01 -11.66 -6.83
CA PHE A 242 0.59 -11.24 -5.48
C PHE A 242 0.37 -12.43 -4.55
N ALA A 243 -0.44 -13.41 -4.99
CA ALA A 243 -0.72 -14.60 -4.19
C ALA A 243 0.54 -15.41 -3.91
N GLU A 244 1.43 -15.56 -4.90
CA GLU A 244 2.70 -16.24 -4.72
C GLU A 244 3.57 -15.57 -3.65
N GLN A 245 3.59 -14.24 -3.59
CA GLN A 245 4.34 -13.48 -2.59
C GLN A 245 3.69 -13.56 -1.20
N ALA A 246 2.35 -13.48 -1.11
CA ALA A 246 1.64 -13.63 0.16
C ALA A 246 1.79 -15.06 0.72
N ASP A 247 1.72 -16.08 -0.15
CA ASP A 247 1.99 -17.48 0.22
C ASP A 247 3.43 -17.68 0.70
N PHE A 248 4.39 -17.05 0.04
CA PHE A 248 5.79 -17.09 0.45
C PHE A 248 5.97 -16.54 1.87
N LEU A 249 5.36 -15.40 2.20
CA LEU A 249 5.43 -14.84 3.56
C LEU A 249 4.78 -15.75 4.59
N HIS A 250 3.67 -16.39 4.24
CA HIS A 250 3.00 -17.35 5.13
C HIS A 250 3.86 -18.59 5.40
N ASP A 251 4.46 -19.14 4.34
CA ASP A 251 5.15 -20.42 4.40
C ASP A 251 6.60 -20.29 4.94
N TYR A 252 7.21 -19.10 4.81
CA TYR A 252 8.58 -18.80 5.25
C TYR A 252 8.62 -17.60 6.21
N PRO A 253 8.07 -17.71 7.43
CA PRO A 253 8.14 -16.62 8.40
C PRO A 253 9.60 -16.31 8.78
N TYR A 254 9.89 -15.02 8.96
CA TYR A 254 11.20 -14.61 9.46
C TYR A 254 11.44 -15.17 10.86
N THR A 255 12.63 -15.71 11.10
CA THR A 255 12.88 -16.55 12.29
C THR A 255 13.32 -15.75 13.52
N LYS A 256 13.69 -14.48 13.34
CA LYS A 256 14.14 -13.62 14.45
C LYS A 256 13.01 -12.65 14.83
N SER A 257 12.79 -12.52 16.14
CA SER A 257 11.91 -11.46 16.66
C SER A 257 12.47 -10.08 16.32
N GLY A 258 11.62 -9.16 15.91
CA GLY A 258 12.01 -7.79 15.54
C GLY A 258 11.07 -7.14 14.53
N ASN A 259 11.43 -5.93 14.12
CA ASN A 259 10.67 -5.13 13.18
C ASN A 259 10.40 -5.83 11.84
N ILE A 260 11.32 -6.66 11.33
CA ILE A 260 11.14 -7.42 10.08
C ILE A 260 9.93 -8.37 10.19
N LEU A 261 9.82 -9.09 11.30
CA LEU A 261 8.72 -10.01 11.53
C LEU A 261 7.38 -9.27 11.69
N ILE A 262 7.38 -8.09 12.32
CA ILE A 262 6.21 -7.21 12.40
C ILE A 262 5.81 -6.70 11.01
N THR A 263 6.78 -6.30 10.16
CA THR A 263 6.49 -5.87 8.79
C THR A 263 5.86 -7.01 7.97
N GLN A 264 6.30 -8.24 8.19
CA GLN A 264 5.71 -9.44 7.58
C GLN A 264 4.27 -9.68 8.06
N ALA A 265 4.00 -9.48 9.36
CA ALA A 265 2.65 -9.58 9.92
C ALA A 265 1.71 -8.52 9.34
N ASN A 266 2.19 -7.28 9.14
CA ASN A 266 1.45 -6.23 8.43
C ASN A 266 1.04 -6.71 7.02
N ALA A 267 2.00 -7.18 6.24
CA ALA A 267 1.75 -7.60 4.86
C ALA A 267 0.75 -8.77 4.76
N LEU A 268 0.84 -9.74 5.67
CA LEU A 268 -0.11 -10.85 5.75
C LEU A 268 -1.51 -10.38 6.17
N THR A 269 -1.60 -9.39 7.06
CA THR A 269 -2.87 -8.75 7.44
C THR A 269 -3.47 -7.99 6.25
N ASP A 270 -2.67 -7.20 5.55
CA ASP A 270 -3.09 -6.47 4.35
C ASP A 270 -3.62 -7.45 3.29
N ALA A 271 -2.85 -8.53 3.01
CA ALA A 271 -3.25 -9.55 2.05
C ALA A 271 -4.57 -10.23 2.47
N GLY A 272 -4.70 -10.66 3.72
CA GLY A 272 -5.87 -11.40 4.20
C GLY A 272 -7.14 -10.57 4.27
N ILE A 273 -7.04 -9.27 4.59
CA ILE A 273 -8.20 -8.37 4.70
C ILE A 273 -8.57 -7.76 3.35
N LEU A 274 -7.59 -7.30 2.57
CA LEU A 274 -7.85 -6.54 1.35
C LEU A 274 -8.01 -7.42 0.10
N MET A 275 -7.63 -8.69 0.19
CA MET A 275 -7.76 -9.66 -0.90
C MET A 275 -8.52 -10.93 -0.45
N PRO A 276 -9.73 -10.77 0.12
CA PRO A 276 -10.48 -11.88 0.72
C PRO A 276 -11.01 -12.87 -0.31
N GLU A 277 -10.91 -12.56 -1.59
CA GLU A 277 -11.31 -13.43 -2.71
C GLU A 277 -10.37 -14.64 -2.87
N PHE A 278 -9.17 -14.61 -2.31
CA PHE A 278 -8.25 -15.74 -2.37
C PHE A 278 -8.62 -16.85 -1.39
N LYS A 279 -8.48 -18.09 -1.82
CA LYS A 279 -8.71 -19.29 -0.97
C LYS A 279 -7.85 -19.26 0.30
N ARG A 280 -6.64 -18.71 0.22
CA ARG A 280 -5.68 -18.62 1.33
C ARG A 280 -5.78 -17.32 2.14
N ALA A 281 -6.68 -16.41 1.81
CA ALA A 281 -6.79 -15.12 2.49
C ALA A 281 -6.94 -15.25 4.02
N GLN A 282 -7.78 -16.19 4.49
CA GLN A 282 -7.94 -16.43 5.93
C GLN A 282 -6.65 -17.00 6.56
N ASN A 283 -5.89 -17.85 5.86
CA ASN A 283 -4.61 -18.36 6.36
C ASN A 283 -3.58 -17.24 6.52
N TRP A 284 -3.51 -16.31 5.54
CA TRP A 284 -2.64 -15.14 5.63
C TRP A 284 -3.01 -14.26 6.83
N LEU A 285 -4.30 -13.98 7.00
CA LEU A 285 -4.81 -13.18 8.12
C LEU A 285 -4.51 -13.82 9.48
N ASP A 286 -4.77 -15.12 9.62
CA ASP A 286 -4.54 -15.86 10.86
C ASP A 286 -3.05 -15.89 11.21
N LYS A 287 -2.17 -16.06 10.20
CA LYS A 287 -0.72 -16.03 10.39
C LYS A 287 -0.22 -14.66 10.80
N GLY A 288 -0.73 -13.60 10.18
CA GLY A 288 -0.43 -12.22 10.56
C GLY A 288 -0.79 -11.96 12.03
N TYR A 289 -2.00 -12.35 12.45
CA TYR A 289 -2.45 -12.20 13.84
C TYR A 289 -1.63 -13.05 14.82
N GLU A 290 -1.30 -14.29 14.47
CA GLU A 290 -0.42 -15.16 15.29
C GLU A 290 0.93 -14.50 15.58
N ILE A 291 1.55 -13.93 14.53
CA ILE A 291 2.83 -13.22 14.68
C ILE A 291 2.66 -12.00 15.59
N TYR A 292 1.67 -11.15 15.36
CA TYR A 292 1.42 -9.99 16.22
C TYR A 292 1.20 -10.39 17.68
N ASN A 293 0.38 -11.41 17.92
CA ASN A 293 0.06 -11.87 19.27
C ASN A 293 1.27 -12.48 20.01
N THR A 294 2.21 -13.06 19.27
CA THR A 294 3.46 -13.58 19.84
C THR A 294 4.48 -12.47 20.06
N GLU A 295 4.61 -11.58 19.08
CA GLU A 295 5.64 -10.56 19.09
C GLU A 295 5.37 -9.44 20.09
N ILE A 296 4.13 -9.18 20.49
CA ILE A 296 3.82 -8.16 21.50
C ILE A 296 4.54 -8.45 22.84
N ASP A 297 4.66 -9.71 23.23
CA ASP A 297 5.37 -10.13 24.43
C ASP A 297 6.90 -10.18 24.22
N ASN A 298 7.35 -10.32 22.98
CA ASN A 298 8.77 -10.39 22.63
C ASN A 298 9.39 -9.02 22.34
N GLN A 299 8.59 -8.03 21.88
CA GLN A 299 9.07 -6.74 21.43
C GLN A 299 9.20 -5.71 22.57
N PHE A 300 8.41 -5.86 23.63
CA PHE A 300 8.37 -4.88 24.71
C PHE A 300 8.78 -5.48 26.06
N PHE A 301 9.54 -4.72 26.83
CA PHE A 301 9.83 -5.05 28.22
C PHE A 301 8.61 -4.79 29.11
N SER A 302 8.66 -5.26 30.36
CA SER A 302 7.55 -5.14 31.32
C SER A 302 7.17 -3.70 31.69
N ASP A 303 8.06 -2.73 31.44
CA ASP A 303 7.85 -1.29 31.61
C ASP A 303 7.25 -0.63 30.35
N GLY A 304 7.09 -1.38 29.25
CA GLY A 304 6.56 -0.91 27.98
C GLY A 304 7.63 -0.45 26.97
N TRP A 305 8.91 -0.46 27.35
CA TRP A 305 9.98 -0.05 26.44
C TRP A 305 10.23 -1.10 25.35
N HIS A 306 10.48 -0.64 24.11
CA HIS A 306 10.81 -1.55 23.01
C HIS A 306 12.23 -2.11 23.18
N LYS A 307 12.40 -3.42 22.95
CA LYS A 307 13.64 -4.15 23.21
C LYS A 307 14.89 -3.66 22.46
N GLU A 308 14.70 -3.06 21.28
CA GLU A 308 15.81 -2.48 20.51
C GLU A 308 16.30 -1.16 21.11
N MET A 309 15.60 -0.64 22.12
CA MET A 309 15.94 0.60 22.82
C MET A 309 16.15 1.79 21.87
N SER A 310 15.44 1.78 20.75
CA SER A 310 15.34 2.85 19.77
C SER A 310 13.93 3.42 19.79
N LEU A 311 13.80 4.73 20.00
CA LEU A 311 12.49 5.39 19.97
C LEU A 311 11.89 5.43 18.57
N GLN A 312 12.73 5.40 17.54
CA GLN A 312 12.30 5.24 16.18
C GLN A 312 11.54 3.92 15.99
N TYR A 313 12.20 2.80 16.32
CA TYR A 313 11.57 1.48 16.21
C TYR A 313 10.42 1.27 17.19
N HIS A 314 10.49 1.88 18.39
CA HIS A 314 9.36 1.85 19.32
C HIS A 314 8.09 2.44 18.68
N THR A 315 8.19 3.62 18.09
CA THR A 315 7.04 4.28 17.45
C THR A 315 6.61 3.56 16.18
N ASP A 316 7.53 3.04 15.38
CA ASP A 316 7.21 2.33 14.14
C ASP A 316 6.49 0.99 14.42
N VAL A 317 6.95 0.26 15.44
CA VAL A 317 6.28 -0.98 15.88
C VAL A 317 4.91 -0.68 16.47
N MET A 318 4.78 0.35 17.31
CA MET A 318 3.48 0.77 17.85
C MET A 318 2.52 1.23 16.74
N ASP A 319 3.00 1.94 15.73
CA ASP A 319 2.18 2.31 14.57
C ASP A 319 1.72 1.08 13.78
N SER A 320 2.55 0.03 13.68
CA SER A 320 2.17 -1.24 13.06
C SER A 320 1.02 -1.92 13.81
N TYR A 321 1.09 -2.00 15.14
CA TYR A 321 0.00 -2.55 15.95
C TYR A 321 -1.29 -1.71 15.83
N TYR A 322 -1.16 -0.38 15.87
CA TYR A 322 -2.30 0.51 15.68
C TYR A 322 -2.97 0.31 14.31
N ASN A 323 -2.17 0.28 13.25
CA ASN A 323 -2.67 0.08 11.89
C ASN A 323 -3.39 -1.27 11.75
N MET A 324 -2.81 -2.35 12.28
CA MET A 324 -3.48 -3.65 12.30
C MET A 324 -4.85 -3.56 12.96
N ILE A 325 -4.96 -2.96 14.14
CA ILE A 325 -6.25 -2.79 14.84
C ILE A 325 -7.23 -1.97 13.97
N ALA A 326 -6.76 -0.88 13.37
CA ALA A 326 -7.57 -0.03 12.49
C ALA A 326 -8.09 -0.81 11.28
N PHE A 327 -7.25 -1.64 10.62
CA PHE A 327 -7.66 -2.50 9.51
C PHE A 327 -8.77 -3.48 9.91
N TYR A 328 -8.62 -4.13 11.08
CA TYR A 328 -9.65 -5.03 11.60
C TYR A 328 -10.95 -4.29 11.93
N GLN A 329 -10.88 -3.10 12.53
CA GLN A 329 -12.05 -2.30 12.87
C GLN A 329 -12.79 -1.81 11.64
N THR A 330 -12.07 -1.24 10.67
CA THR A 330 -12.65 -0.72 9.42
C THR A 330 -13.35 -1.80 8.60
N ASN A 331 -12.80 -3.02 8.62
CA ASN A 331 -13.35 -4.15 7.85
C ASN A 331 -14.27 -5.08 8.68
N ASN A 332 -14.84 -4.59 9.78
CA ASN A 332 -15.81 -5.33 10.63
C ASN A 332 -15.25 -6.62 11.25
N LEU A 333 -13.93 -6.70 11.46
CA LEU A 333 -13.23 -7.84 12.06
C LEU A 333 -12.78 -7.59 13.50
N ALA A 334 -13.20 -6.47 14.13
CA ALA A 334 -12.76 -6.08 15.48
C ALA A 334 -12.97 -7.17 16.54
N SER A 335 -14.01 -7.99 16.41
CA SER A 335 -14.30 -9.11 17.33
C SER A 335 -13.26 -10.22 17.30
N LYS A 336 -12.39 -10.27 16.27
CA LYS A 336 -11.30 -11.24 16.18
C LYS A 336 -10.08 -10.83 17.02
N ILE A 337 -10.00 -9.58 17.47
CA ILE A 337 -8.92 -9.08 18.34
C ILE A 337 -9.34 -9.24 19.79
N SER A 338 -8.54 -9.93 20.59
CA SER A 338 -8.86 -10.09 22.00
C SER A 338 -8.66 -8.78 22.80
N PRO A 339 -9.50 -8.49 23.80
CA PRO A 339 -9.29 -7.34 24.69
C PRO A 339 -7.91 -7.36 25.39
N ASP A 340 -7.42 -8.53 25.76
CA ASP A 340 -6.11 -8.70 26.40
C ASP A 340 -4.96 -8.30 25.45
N PHE A 341 -5.08 -8.56 24.15
CA PHE A 341 -4.12 -8.11 23.17
C PHE A 341 -4.02 -6.58 23.15
N ILE A 342 -5.17 -5.89 23.10
CA ILE A 342 -5.20 -4.42 23.13
C ILE A 342 -4.63 -3.89 24.44
N ALA A 343 -4.98 -4.51 25.59
CA ALA A 343 -4.51 -4.10 26.90
C ALA A 343 -2.98 -4.13 27.02
N LYS A 344 -2.29 -5.08 26.36
CA LYS A 344 -0.83 -5.17 26.34
C LYS A 344 -0.15 -3.95 25.69
N LEU A 345 -0.83 -3.24 24.79
CA LEU A 345 -0.30 -2.05 24.11
C LEU A 345 -0.34 -0.78 24.97
N ARG A 346 -1.05 -0.80 26.12
CA ARG A 346 -1.21 0.40 26.96
C ARG A 346 0.13 0.92 27.48
N LYS A 347 0.93 0.08 28.13
CA LYS A 347 2.23 0.49 28.65
C LYS A 347 3.20 0.97 27.57
N PRO A 348 3.34 0.28 26.42
CA PRO A 348 4.10 0.80 25.28
C PRO A 348 3.64 2.16 24.78
N ALA A 349 2.33 2.43 24.77
CA ALA A 349 1.80 3.73 24.38
C ALA A 349 2.12 4.84 25.41
N GLU A 350 1.98 4.54 26.71
CA GLU A 350 2.16 5.50 27.80
C GLU A 350 3.63 5.80 28.10
N VAL A 351 4.54 4.80 27.99
CA VAL A 351 5.96 4.99 28.27
C VAL A 351 6.61 6.06 27.37
N LEU A 352 6.10 6.23 26.15
CA LEU A 352 6.57 7.23 25.21
C LEU A 352 6.46 8.66 25.78
N MET A 353 5.44 8.94 26.61
CA MET A 353 5.31 10.21 27.31
C MET A 353 6.52 10.51 28.21
N HIS A 354 6.96 9.51 29.00
CA HIS A 354 8.07 9.69 29.96
C HIS A 354 9.42 9.96 29.29
N LEU A 355 9.52 9.64 28.01
CA LEU A 355 10.73 9.80 27.20
C LEU A 355 10.69 11.06 26.33
N THR A 356 9.54 11.72 26.27
CA THR A 356 9.36 12.92 25.47
C THR A 356 9.91 14.15 26.19
N TYR A 357 10.79 14.92 25.51
CA TYR A 357 11.38 16.12 26.08
C TYR A 357 10.35 17.25 26.30
N PRO A 358 10.53 18.13 27.29
CA PRO A 358 9.60 19.23 27.56
C PRO A 358 9.41 20.22 26.40
N ASN A 359 10.36 20.29 25.45
CA ASN A 359 10.22 21.12 24.26
C ASN A 359 9.05 20.69 23.36
N TYR A 360 8.54 19.45 23.50
CA TYR A 360 7.36 18.98 22.82
C TYR A 360 6.14 19.90 23.01
N PHE A 361 5.98 20.54 24.18
CA PHE A 361 4.89 21.47 24.47
C PHE A 361 5.14 22.91 23.99
N ARG A 362 6.32 23.22 23.44
CA ARG A 362 6.59 24.53 22.89
C ARG A 362 5.94 24.66 21.49
N LYS A 363 5.12 25.70 21.31
CA LYS A 363 4.65 26.08 19.99
C LYS A 363 5.84 26.57 19.16
N ALA A 364 5.97 26.06 17.96
CA ALA A 364 6.96 26.59 17.01
C ALA A 364 6.73 28.10 16.80
N LYS A 365 7.80 28.88 16.71
CA LYS A 365 7.71 30.33 16.51
C LYS A 365 7.07 30.71 15.15
N ASN A 366 7.14 29.79 14.19
CA ASN A 366 6.47 29.89 12.88
C ASN A 366 5.78 28.56 12.61
N ASP A 367 4.54 28.57 12.11
CA ASP A 367 3.75 27.40 11.77
C ASP A 367 4.43 26.45 10.74
N SER A 368 5.47 26.92 10.05
CA SER A 368 6.28 26.17 9.10
C SER A 368 7.50 25.45 9.70
N GLN A 369 7.83 25.69 10.98
CA GLN A 369 8.96 25.04 11.63
C GLN A 369 8.46 24.05 12.70
N ASP A 370 8.31 22.82 12.26
CA ASP A 370 8.12 21.70 13.18
C ASP A 370 9.40 21.51 14.02
N GLU A 371 9.29 21.65 15.35
CA GLU A 371 10.45 21.45 16.22
C GLU A 371 10.87 19.97 16.13
N LYS A 372 12.06 19.75 15.57
CA LYS A 372 12.70 18.44 15.48
C LYS A 372 13.20 18.00 16.86
N HIS A 373 13.25 16.69 17.06
CA HIS A 373 13.88 16.05 18.22
C HIS A 373 13.21 16.26 19.59
N PRO A 374 11.88 16.07 19.71
CA PRO A 374 11.25 16.02 21.04
C PRO A 374 11.53 14.70 21.79
N LEU A 375 12.26 13.78 21.17
CA LEU A 375 12.68 12.49 21.73
C LEU A 375 14.21 12.36 21.77
N PRO A 376 14.78 11.66 22.79
CA PRO A 376 16.17 11.29 22.76
C PRO A 376 16.49 10.31 21.62
N SER A 377 17.69 10.40 21.07
CA SER A 377 18.17 9.46 20.06
C SER A 377 19.07 8.43 20.72
N PHE A 378 18.61 7.18 20.77
CA PHE A 378 19.35 6.04 21.31
C PHE A 378 19.49 4.96 20.24
N ASN A 379 20.56 4.19 20.29
CA ASN A 379 20.86 3.07 19.41
C ASN A 379 20.66 3.41 17.92
N ASP A 380 20.01 2.54 17.17
CA ASP A 380 19.74 2.71 15.73
C ASP A 380 18.55 3.67 15.50
N SER A 381 18.73 4.92 15.93
CA SER A 381 17.75 5.99 15.70
C SER A 381 18.31 6.99 14.71
N TRP A 382 17.45 7.49 13.82
CA TRP A 382 17.84 8.51 12.85
C TRP A 382 18.18 9.83 13.57
N LYS A 383 19.24 10.50 13.12
CA LYS A 383 19.69 11.80 13.70
C LYS A 383 18.59 12.85 13.71
N GLU A 384 17.69 12.80 12.74
CA GLU A 384 16.62 13.78 12.59
C GLU A 384 15.40 13.50 13.47
N GLY A 385 15.30 12.27 14.02
CA GLY A 385 14.24 11.87 14.94
C GLY A 385 12.82 12.06 14.39
N LYS A 386 11.84 11.89 15.26
CA LYS A 386 10.43 12.22 14.97
C LYS A 386 10.20 13.71 15.25
N THR A 387 9.39 14.35 14.39
CA THR A 387 8.97 15.73 14.64
C THR A 387 7.87 15.77 15.71
N ARG A 388 7.64 16.96 16.27
CA ARG A 388 6.58 17.20 17.22
C ARG A 388 5.20 16.78 16.68
N ASN A 389 4.90 17.13 15.41
CA ASN A 389 3.61 16.83 14.80
C ASN A 389 3.42 15.34 14.58
N VAL A 390 4.46 14.62 14.22
CA VAL A 390 4.41 13.15 14.11
C VAL A 390 4.08 12.53 15.47
N LEU A 391 4.75 12.94 16.56
CA LEU A 391 4.48 12.44 17.89
C LEU A 391 3.08 12.82 18.38
N LEU A 392 2.61 14.02 18.12
CA LEU A 392 1.25 14.43 18.46
C LEU A 392 0.21 13.53 17.79
N ASN A 393 0.43 13.18 16.52
CA ASN A 393 -0.44 12.25 15.81
C ASN A 393 -0.38 10.84 16.40
N ASN A 394 0.81 10.36 16.81
CA ASN A 394 0.94 9.07 17.48
C ASN A 394 0.15 9.07 18.81
N PHE A 395 0.31 10.09 19.66
CA PHE A 395 -0.47 10.19 20.91
C PHE A 395 -1.98 10.26 20.66
N LYS A 396 -2.42 10.97 19.62
CA LYS A 396 -3.85 10.99 19.23
C LYS A 396 -4.34 9.60 18.83
N LYS A 397 -3.57 8.85 18.04
CA LYS A 397 -3.87 7.47 17.68
C LYS A 397 -3.98 6.58 18.92
N TYR A 398 -2.99 6.64 19.82
CA TYR A 398 -2.99 5.82 21.03
C TYR A 398 -4.12 6.18 21.99
N LEU A 399 -4.50 7.46 22.06
CA LEU A 399 -5.66 7.87 22.84
C LEU A 399 -6.99 7.28 22.33
N THR A 400 -7.09 6.97 21.03
CA THR A 400 -8.29 6.26 20.51
C THR A 400 -8.39 4.84 21.04
N LEU A 401 -7.25 4.19 21.31
CA LEU A 401 -7.21 2.84 21.88
C LEU A 401 -7.45 2.87 23.40
N PHE A 402 -6.98 3.92 24.07
CA PHE A 402 -7.02 4.08 25.53
C PHE A 402 -7.63 5.42 25.93
N PRO A 403 -8.94 5.63 25.69
CA PRO A 403 -9.59 6.93 25.92
C PRO A 403 -9.65 7.33 27.39
N ASP A 404 -9.40 6.41 28.32
CA ASP A 404 -9.32 6.62 29.76
C ASP A 404 -7.92 7.02 30.25
N SER A 405 -6.86 6.94 29.41
CA SER A 405 -5.51 7.33 29.80
C SER A 405 -5.38 8.85 29.94
N GLU A 406 -5.10 9.31 31.16
CA GLU A 406 -4.85 10.72 31.45
C GLU A 406 -3.52 11.19 30.87
N GLU A 407 -2.51 10.32 30.87
CA GLU A 407 -1.19 10.54 30.29
C GLU A 407 -1.28 10.83 28.80
N LEU A 408 -1.93 9.96 28.03
CA LEU A 408 -2.08 10.15 26.59
C LEU A 408 -2.91 11.41 26.29
N ARG A 409 -3.98 11.66 27.07
CA ARG A 409 -4.79 12.86 26.91
C ARG A 409 -3.97 14.12 27.16
N TYR A 410 -3.12 14.14 28.18
CA TYR A 410 -2.22 15.25 28.44
C TYR A 410 -1.28 15.52 27.25
N MET A 411 -0.71 14.48 26.66
CA MET A 411 0.18 14.61 25.50
C MET A 411 -0.52 15.17 24.26
N THR A 412 -1.84 15.02 24.13
CA THR A 412 -2.61 15.60 23.01
C THR A 412 -2.96 17.07 23.16
N THR A 413 -2.62 17.71 24.28
CA THR A 413 -2.82 19.16 24.52
C THR A 413 -1.69 20.03 23.97
N ALA A 414 -0.63 19.44 23.43
CA ALA A 414 0.58 20.11 22.95
C ALA A 414 0.34 20.97 21.70
#